data_de043438751c7cefaa3aed74f1996111
#
_entry.id   de043438751c7cefaa3aed74f1996111
#
_cell.length_a   1.000
_cell.length_b   1.000
_cell.length_c   1.000
_cell.angle_alpha   90.00
_cell.angle_beta   90.00
_cell.angle_gamma   90.00
#
_symmetry.space_group_name_H-M   'P 1'
#
loop_
_entity.id
_entity.type
_entity.pdbx_description
1 polymer ?
#
loop_
_entity_poly.entity_id
_entity_poly.type
_entity_poly.pdbx_seq_one_letter_code
_entity_poly.pdbx_strand_id
1 'polypeptide(L)'
;VITSEPWGSADGRPVELYTLSAGITVQIATFGGTVHSIAVPDRFGGTRNVALGFPSLEGYVSNLAAPGESGPAYFGAIVGRYANRIASHSFELDGERFELTGNNGPDDSVTMHGGPGGYSARVWEPAPFSIGPGDASLRLTLIDPAGRNGFPGTVRNEVVYSVTADHALRIEYRARTDAPTVVNLTNHTYFNLAGEGSGDVYDHLLAINAAVFQTADSSQIPTGFAPVSGTPFDFRAMKPIGRDIREVERPRGDQLAIAHGYDQNWVLRGGAGYRLAAVALEPESGIVLWTYTDQPGIQVYTGNFLAGELIGTGGAAYHRGDGFALETQHFPDSPHHIGDPAWPTVVLRPGEVLRTRTTYRFGVAEPELAGRIRF
;
A
#
# COMPACT_ATOMS: atom_id res chain seq x y z
N VAL A 1 6.68 -3.91 23.55
CA VAL A 1 7.59 -5.08 23.55
C VAL A 1 8.02 -5.35 22.13
N ILE A 2 9.29 -5.71 21.92
CA ILE A 2 9.84 -6.12 20.62
C ILE A 2 10.48 -7.47 20.81
N THR A 3 10.11 -8.43 19.96
CA THR A 3 10.77 -9.74 19.87
C THR A 3 11.03 -10.07 18.41
N SER A 4 11.93 -10.98 18.12
CA SER A 4 12.15 -11.52 16.77
C SER A 4 12.38 -13.02 16.82
N GLU A 5 12.11 -13.68 15.70
CA GLU A 5 12.39 -15.08 15.49
C GLU A 5 12.92 -15.32 14.07
N PRO A 6 13.80 -16.31 13.87
CA PRO A 6 14.19 -16.73 12.53
C PRO A 6 12.97 -17.20 11.74
N TRP A 7 12.83 -16.71 10.50
CA TRP A 7 11.66 -17.02 9.66
C TRP A 7 12.02 -17.68 8.33
N GLY A 8 13.27 -18.06 8.14
CA GLY A 8 13.79 -18.70 6.95
C GLY A 8 14.89 -17.91 6.28
N SER A 9 15.02 -18.07 4.97
CA SER A 9 16.01 -17.32 4.15
C SER A 9 15.45 -17.04 2.76
N ALA A 10 15.86 -15.92 2.18
CA ALA A 10 15.59 -15.52 0.81
C ALA A 10 16.86 -14.92 0.20
N ASP A 11 17.17 -15.25 -1.07
CA ASP A 11 18.40 -14.82 -1.77
C ASP A 11 19.68 -15.08 -0.99
N GLY A 12 19.75 -16.21 -0.27
CA GLY A 12 20.90 -16.59 0.56
C GLY A 12 21.07 -15.75 1.84
N ARG A 13 20.11 -14.91 2.19
CA ARG A 13 20.12 -14.06 3.38
C ARG A 13 19.08 -14.56 4.40
N PRO A 14 19.41 -14.55 5.70
CA PRO A 14 18.43 -14.87 6.74
C PRO A 14 17.30 -13.85 6.76
N VAL A 15 16.09 -14.35 7.00
CA VAL A 15 14.87 -13.53 7.20
C VAL A 15 14.41 -13.70 8.63
N GLU A 16 14.09 -12.59 9.28
CA GLU A 16 13.54 -12.55 10.62
C GLU A 16 12.10 -12.01 10.60
N LEU A 17 11.28 -12.53 11.49
CA LEU A 17 9.94 -12.02 11.77
C LEU A 17 9.97 -11.28 13.11
N TYR A 18 9.76 -9.97 13.07
CA TYR A 18 9.69 -9.10 14.24
C TYR A 18 8.25 -8.97 14.71
N THR A 19 8.04 -9.09 16.02
CA THR A 19 6.74 -8.80 16.66
C THR A 19 6.88 -7.53 17.49
N LEU A 20 6.10 -6.52 17.14
CA LEU A 20 6.01 -5.23 17.83
C LEU A 20 4.66 -5.15 18.54
N SER A 21 4.65 -4.95 19.86
CA SER A 21 3.42 -4.89 20.67
C SER A 21 3.39 -3.64 21.53
N ALA A 22 2.37 -2.79 21.28
CA ALA A 22 2.04 -1.60 22.07
C ALA A 22 0.57 -1.22 21.78
N GLY A 23 -0.38 -1.65 22.63
CA GLY A 23 -1.81 -1.47 22.35
C GLY A 23 -2.38 -2.40 21.27
N ILE A 24 -1.71 -2.52 20.15
CA ILE A 24 -1.91 -3.53 19.09
C ILE A 24 -0.64 -4.37 18.93
N THR A 25 -0.73 -5.48 18.19
CA THR A 25 0.43 -6.30 17.87
C THR A 25 0.59 -6.39 16.35
N VAL A 26 1.79 -6.06 15.87
CA VAL A 26 2.14 -6.08 14.45
C VAL A 26 3.34 -6.98 14.23
N GLN A 27 3.26 -7.87 13.27
CA GLN A 27 4.39 -8.68 12.84
C GLN A 27 4.94 -8.17 11.51
N ILE A 28 6.26 -8.04 11.44
CA ILE A 28 6.97 -7.49 10.29
C ILE A 28 8.12 -8.40 9.91
N ALA A 29 8.10 -8.90 8.67
CA ALA A 29 9.20 -9.68 8.13
C ALA A 29 10.26 -8.78 7.49
N THR A 30 11.54 -9.14 7.63
CA THR A 30 12.62 -8.42 6.95
C THR A 30 12.63 -8.64 5.44
N PHE A 31 12.01 -9.70 4.92
CA PHE A 31 11.73 -9.86 3.51
C PHE A 31 10.62 -8.91 3.08
N GLY A 32 10.91 -8.01 2.14
CA GLY A 32 10.00 -6.98 1.66
C GLY A 32 9.66 -5.89 2.69
N GLY A 33 10.21 -5.94 3.92
CA GLY A 33 9.74 -5.12 5.03
C GLY A 33 8.24 -5.34 5.29
N THR A 34 7.80 -6.57 5.12
CA THR A 34 6.39 -6.97 4.99
C THR A 34 5.66 -6.93 6.32
N VAL A 35 4.59 -6.17 6.39
CA VAL A 35 3.59 -6.27 7.46
C VAL A 35 2.84 -7.60 7.27
N HIS A 36 3.21 -8.59 8.07
CA HIS A 36 2.68 -9.95 8.00
C HIS A 36 1.31 -10.09 8.67
N SER A 37 1.13 -9.43 9.83
CA SER A 37 -0.13 -9.43 10.55
C SER A 37 -0.30 -8.16 11.38
N ILE A 38 -1.56 -7.77 11.61
CA ILE A 38 -1.94 -6.67 12.49
C ILE A 38 -3.08 -7.17 13.37
N ALA A 39 -2.79 -7.47 14.64
CA ALA A 39 -3.77 -7.93 15.61
C ALA A 39 -4.33 -6.76 16.40
N VAL A 40 -5.62 -6.51 16.27
CA VAL A 40 -6.34 -5.38 16.88
C VAL A 40 -7.55 -5.86 17.69
N PRO A 41 -7.94 -5.15 18.76
CA PRO A 41 -9.12 -5.48 19.53
C PRO A 41 -10.42 -5.22 18.75
N ASP A 42 -11.43 -6.07 18.93
CA ASP A 42 -12.79 -5.89 18.43
C ASP A 42 -13.77 -5.50 19.55
N ARG A 43 -15.03 -5.18 19.18
CA ARG A 43 -16.07 -4.81 20.15
C ARG A 43 -16.51 -5.93 21.10
N PHE A 44 -16.18 -7.17 20.78
CA PHE A 44 -16.55 -8.35 21.58
C PHE A 44 -15.49 -8.70 22.63
N GLY A 45 -14.42 -7.89 22.72
CA GLY A 45 -13.29 -8.12 23.63
C GLY A 45 -12.30 -9.16 23.13
N GLY A 46 -12.44 -9.58 21.86
CA GLY A 46 -11.49 -10.43 21.16
C GLY A 46 -10.40 -9.62 20.46
N THR A 47 -9.53 -10.34 19.76
CA THR A 47 -8.48 -9.77 18.92
C THR A 47 -8.56 -10.41 17.55
N ARG A 48 -8.49 -9.61 16.47
CA ARG A 48 -8.52 -10.07 15.08
C ARG A 48 -7.26 -9.65 14.34
N ASN A 49 -6.70 -10.56 13.54
CA ASN A 49 -5.73 -10.16 12.52
C ASN A 49 -6.50 -9.52 11.36
N VAL A 50 -6.22 -8.25 11.07
CA VAL A 50 -6.92 -7.47 10.03
C VAL A 50 -6.08 -7.29 8.76
N ALA A 51 -4.94 -7.99 8.66
CA ALA A 51 -4.07 -7.93 7.49
C ALA A 51 -4.02 -9.28 6.76
N LEU A 52 -4.21 -9.27 5.44
CA LEU A 52 -3.99 -10.45 4.61
C LEU A 52 -2.49 -10.74 4.50
N GLY A 53 -2.14 -12.02 4.43
CA GLY A 53 -0.76 -12.48 4.29
C GLY A 53 -0.70 -13.98 4.04
N PHE A 54 0.51 -14.50 3.80
CA PHE A 54 0.75 -15.93 3.67
C PHE A 54 1.19 -16.55 5.00
N PRO A 55 0.95 -17.85 5.24
CA PRO A 55 1.29 -18.48 6.51
C PRO A 55 2.81 -18.61 6.75
N SER A 56 3.63 -18.51 5.69
CA SER A 56 5.09 -18.66 5.79
C SER A 56 5.81 -17.76 4.80
N LEU A 57 7.12 -17.59 4.99
CA LEU A 57 7.99 -16.85 4.06
C LEU A 57 7.92 -17.39 2.63
N GLU A 58 7.81 -18.71 2.48
CA GLU A 58 7.74 -19.36 1.17
C GLU A 58 6.59 -18.82 0.30
N GLY A 59 5.41 -18.57 0.91
CA GLY A 59 4.27 -17.99 0.20
C GLY A 59 4.58 -16.62 -0.40
N TYR A 60 5.26 -15.75 0.36
CA TYR A 60 5.66 -14.43 -0.13
C TYR A 60 6.71 -14.51 -1.23
N VAL A 61 7.73 -15.34 -1.04
CA VAL A 61 8.81 -15.51 -2.04
C VAL A 61 8.25 -16.11 -3.34
N SER A 62 7.48 -17.19 -3.24
CA SER A 62 6.93 -17.90 -4.39
C SER A 62 5.93 -17.05 -5.18
N ASN A 63 5.05 -16.31 -4.50
CA ASN A 63 4.07 -15.46 -5.18
C ASN A 63 4.74 -14.32 -5.97
N LEU A 64 5.81 -13.72 -5.48
CA LEU A 64 6.53 -12.68 -6.20
C LEU A 64 7.41 -13.23 -7.33
N ALA A 65 7.93 -14.45 -7.20
CA ALA A 65 8.80 -15.08 -8.20
C ALA A 65 8.03 -15.72 -9.35
N ALA A 66 6.88 -16.33 -9.05
CA ALA A 66 6.04 -17.05 -10.01
C ALA A 66 4.56 -16.87 -9.63
N PRO A 67 4.00 -15.69 -9.87
CA PRO A 67 2.60 -15.41 -9.52
C PRO A 67 1.66 -16.26 -10.35
N GLY A 68 0.59 -16.76 -9.70
CA GLY A 68 -0.51 -17.49 -10.34
C GLY A 68 -1.52 -16.55 -11.01
N GLU A 69 -2.78 -16.96 -11.05
CA GLU A 69 -3.88 -16.18 -11.65
C GLU A 69 -4.12 -14.83 -10.95
N SER A 70 -3.89 -14.78 -9.63
CA SER A 70 -3.99 -13.53 -8.84
C SER A 70 -2.89 -12.52 -9.16
N GLY A 71 -1.85 -12.92 -9.86
CA GLY A 71 -0.66 -12.08 -10.03
C GLY A 71 0.14 -11.92 -8.72
N PRO A 72 1.18 -11.05 -8.72
CA PRO A 72 1.93 -10.75 -7.52
C PRO A 72 1.06 -9.93 -6.56
N ALA A 73 0.80 -10.46 -5.37
CA ALA A 73 -0.12 -9.84 -4.41
C ALA A 73 0.51 -8.71 -3.59
N TYR A 74 1.83 -8.72 -3.38
CA TYR A 74 2.55 -7.72 -2.57
C TYR A 74 2.04 -7.56 -1.13
N PHE A 75 1.38 -8.55 -0.55
CA PHE A 75 0.77 -8.46 0.78
C PHE A 75 1.71 -7.84 1.81
N GLY A 76 1.31 -6.68 2.37
CA GLY A 76 2.01 -5.97 3.43
C GLY A 76 3.39 -5.39 3.08
N ALA A 77 3.88 -5.57 1.86
CA ALA A 77 5.24 -5.22 1.49
C ALA A 77 5.48 -3.71 1.35
N ILE A 78 6.73 -3.28 1.59
CA ILE A 78 7.22 -1.98 1.14
C ILE A 78 7.36 -2.04 -0.38
N VAL A 79 6.76 -1.08 -1.05
CA VAL A 79 6.80 -0.94 -2.50
C VAL A 79 7.76 0.18 -2.89
N GLY A 80 8.61 -0.09 -3.83
CA GLY A 80 9.62 0.82 -4.40
C GLY A 80 10.53 0.06 -5.40
N ARG A 81 11.41 0.79 -6.12
CA ARG A 81 11.73 2.22 -5.99
C ARG A 81 10.58 3.17 -6.30
N TYR A 82 9.66 2.77 -7.18
CA TYR A 82 8.51 3.57 -7.59
C TYR A 82 7.22 2.79 -7.43
N ALA A 83 6.37 3.24 -6.53
CA ALA A 83 5.05 2.65 -6.27
C ALA A 83 4.11 2.89 -7.46
N ASN A 84 3.27 1.89 -7.74
CA ASN A 84 2.34 1.87 -8.86
C ASN A 84 3.06 1.84 -10.22
N ARG A 85 2.48 2.38 -11.28
CA ARG A 85 2.89 2.18 -12.66
C ARG A 85 3.70 3.33 -13.21
N ILE A 86 4.66 2.99 -14.10
CA ILE A 86 5.32 3.92 -15.03
C ILE A 86 5.06 3.37 -16.43
N ALA A 87 4.36 4.14 -17.24
CA ALA A 87 3.99 3.77 -18.62
C ALA A 87 5.23 3.58 -19.50
N SER A 88 5.09 2.79 -20.54
CA SER A 88 6.14 2.56 -21.55
C SER A 88 7.49 2.11 -20.97
N HIS A 89 7.49 1.56 -19.75
CA HIS A 89 8.69 1.16 -19.01
C HIS A 89 9.91 2.08 -19.24
N SER A 90 9.68 3.39 -19.22
CA SER A 90 10.72 4.42 -19.40
C SER A 90 10.28 5.77 -18.87
N PHE A 91 11.23 6.67 -18.66
CA PHE A 91 10.96 8.08 -18.36
C PHE A 91 12.14 8.96 -18.78
N GLU A 92 11.91 10.27 -18.85
CA GLU A 92 12.95 11.26 -19.10
C GLU A 92 13.21 12.10 -17.84
N LEU A 93 14.48 12.33 -17.52
CA LEU A 93 14.91 13.18 -16.42
C LEU A 93 16.14 13.97 -16.84
N ASP A 94 16.09 15.30 -16.71
CA ASP A 94 17.18 16.21 -17.06
C ASP A 94 17.70 16.04 -18.51
N GLY A 95 16.82 15.67 -19.44
CA GLY A 95 17.13 15.45 -20.86
C GLY A 95 17.75 14.08 -21.18
N GLU A 96 17.84 13.18 -20.21
CA GLU A 96 18.28 11.82 -20.40
C GLU A 96 17.06 10.87 -20.29
N ARG A 97 16.96 9.89 -21.21
CA ARG A 97 15.95 8.85 -21.21
C ARG A 97 16.47 7.61 -20.45
N PHE A 98 15.67 7.12 -19.52
CA PHE A 98 15.94 5.89 -18.76
C PHE A 98 14.96 4.82 -19.18
N GLU A 99 15.49 3.70 -19.67
CA GLU A 99 14.71 2.49 -19.97
C GLU A 99 14.65 1.63 -18.71
N LEU A 100 13.44 1.25 -18.33
CA LEU A 100 13.17 0.43 -17.16
C LEU A 100 12.87 -1.02 -17.55
N THR A 101 12.94 -1.92 -16.58
CA THR A 101 12.47 -3.28 -16.78
C THR A 101 10.96 -3.33 -16.58
N GLY A 102 10.23 -3.73 -17.62
CA GLY A 102 8.78 -3.95 -17.56
C GLY A 102 8.43 -5.24 -16.83
N ASN A 103 7.27 -5.27 -16.23
CA ASN A 103 6.71 -6.43 -15.52
C ASN A 103 5.18 -6.40 -15.41
N ASN A 104 4.53 -5.55 -16.19
CA ASN A 104 3.08 -5.39 -16.19
C ASN A 104 2.58 -4.85 -17.52
N GLY A 105 1.27 -4.97 -17.75
CA GLY A 105 0.65 -4.57 -19.03
C GLY A 105 0.93 -5.54 -20.17
N PRO A 106 0.36 -5.29 -21.37
CA PRO A 106 0.64 -6.08 -22.54
C PRO A 106 2.15 -6.05 -22.89
N ASP A 107 2.74 -7.23 -23.13
CA ASP A 107 4.16 -7.39 -23.48
C ASP A 107 5.13 -6.69 -22.50
N ASP A 108 4.80 -6.70 -21.22
CA ASP A 108 5.57 -6.03 -20.16
C ASP A 108 5.86 -4.54 -20.44
N SER A 109 4.91 -3.88 -21.09
CA SER A 109 5.06 -2.48 -21.51
C SER A 109 5.03 -1.46 -20.37
N VAL A 110 4.79 -1.90 -19.15
CA VAL A 110 4.66 -1.06 -17.94
C VAL A 110 5.63 -1.56 -16.87
N THR A 111 6.28 -0.64 -16.17
CA THR A 111 7.00 -0.96 -14.92
C THR A 111 6.06 -0.73 -13.75
N MET A 112 5.78 -1.77 -12.98
CA MET A 112 4.93 -1.72 -11.81
C MET A 112 5.73 -2.04 -10.54
N HIS A 113 5.49 -1.25 -9.49
CA HIS A 113 6.06 -1.43 -8.17
C HIS A 113 7.59 -1.59 -8.13
N GLY A 114 8.27 -0.82 -9.00
CA GLY A 114 9.73 -0.80 -9.11
C GLY A 114 10.35 -1.89 -10.00
N GLY A 115 9.51 -2.67 -10.69
CA GLY A 115 9.95 -3.73 -11.60
C GLY A 115 10.25 -5.06 -10.90
N PRO A 116 10.73 -6.07 -11.64
CA PRO A 116 11.02 -7.39 -11.10
C PRO A 116 12.05 -7.31 -9.97
N GLY A 117 11.80 -8.01 -8.85
CA GLY A 117 12.71 -7.98 -7.71
C GLY A 117 12.87 -6.58 -7.10
N GLY A 118 11.80 -5.78 -7.12
CA GLY A 118 11.71 -4.50 -6.43
C GLY A 118 11.81 -4.64 -4.90
N TYR A 119 11.50 -3.59 -4.18
CA TYR A 119 11.72 -3.53 -2.72
C TYR A 119 10.94 -4.59 -1.95
N SER A 120 9.79 -5.00 -2.45
CA SER A 120 8.94 -6.07 -1.91
C SER A 120 9.57 -7.47 -1.94
N ALA A 121 10.53 -7.69 -2.81
CA ALA A 121 11.24 -8.97 -2.98
C ALA A 121 12.68 -8.96 -2.44
N ARG A 122 13.01 -7.98 -1.60
CA ARG A 122 14.36 -7.81 -1.05
C ARG A 122 14.38 -8.05 0.46
N VAL A 123 15.50 -8.56 0.98
CA VAL A 123 15.73 -8.64 2.43
C VAL A 123 16.29 -7.33 2.92
N TRP A 124 15.58 -6.68 3.85
CA TRP A 124 15.96 -5.42 4.49
C TRP A 124 16.78 -5.69 5.76
N GLU A 125 17.72 -4.79 6.08
CA GLU A 125 18.52 -4.87 7.31
C GLU A 125 17.75 -4.28 8.49
N PRO A 126 17.48 -5.07 9.55
CA PRO A 126 16.69 -4.61 10.68
C PRO A 126 17.55 -3.94 11.76
N ALA A 127 16.97 -2.97 12.47
CA ALA A 127 17.47 -2.38 13.69
C ALA A 127 16.30 -2.02 14.62
N PRO A 128 15.94 -2.89 15.56
CA PRO A 128 14.89 -2.60 16.55
C PRO A 128 15.32 -1.52 17.53
N PHE A 129 14.39 -0.66 17.94
CA PHE A 129 14.61 0.38 18.96
C PHE A 129 13.30 0.81 19.61
N SER A 130 13.37 1.66 20.64
CA SER A 130 12.19 2.27 21.28
C SER A 130 12.29 3.78 21.15
N ILE A 131 11.19 4.44 20.78
CA ILE A 131 11.10 5.90 20.70
C ILE A 131 10.68 6.50 22.05
N GLY A 132 10.02 5.72 22.89
CA GLY A 132 9.55 6.16 24.20
C GLY A 132 8.93 5.03 25.01
N PRO A 133 8.54 5.31 26.27
CA PRO A 133 7.87 4.33 27.10
C PRO A 133 6.56 3.84 26.43
N GLY A 134 6.44 2.53 26.24
CA GLY A 134 5.24 1.91 25.69
C GLY A 134 5.18 1.81 24.16
N ASP A 135 6.18 2.34 23.42
CA ASP A 135 6.27 2.20 21.97
C ASP A 135 7.24 1.08 21.56
N ALA A 136 6.99 0.47 20.42
CA ALA A 136 7.87 -0.54 19.83
C ALA A 136 8.17 -0.13 18.36
N SER A 137 9.45 -0.04 18.00
CA SER A 137 9.86 0.44 16.68
C SER A 137 10.90 -0.46 16.03
N LEU A 138 10.78 -0.63 14.72
CA LEU A 138 11.72 -1.35 13.88
C LEU A 138 12.15 -0.46 12.71
N ARG A 139 13.44 -0.18 12.62
CA ARG A 139 14.02 0.45 11.45
C ARG A 139 14.51 -0.61 10.48
N LEU A 140 14.13 -0.48 9.23
CA LEU A 140 14.60 -1.30 8.13
C LEU A 140 15.38 -0.42 7.15
N THR A 141 16.52 -0.89 6.69
CA THR A 141 17.34 -0.18 5.69
C THR A 141 17.60 -1.04 4.46
N LEU A 142 17.62 -0.39 3.29
CA LEU A 142 17.91 -1.02 2.01
C LEU A 142 18.73 -0.08 1.13
N ILE A 143 19.82 -0.60 0.57
CA ILE A 143 20.55 0.08 -0.50
C ILE A 143 20.07 -0.50 -1.83
N ASP A 144 19.58 0.38 -2.70
CA ASP A 144 19.17 0.05 -4.05
C ASP A 144 20.16 0.64 -5.05
N PRO A 145 21.00 -0.18 -5.70
CA PRO A 145 22.08 0.29 -6.53
C PRO A 145 21.58 0.96 -7.81
N ALA A 146 22.36 1.91 -8.31
CA ALA A 146 22.12 2.52 -9.61
C ALA A 146 22.04 1.45 -10.73
N GLY A 147 21.11 1.66 -11.66
CA GLY A 147 20.90 0.77 -12.80
C GLY A 147 20.02 -0.46 -12.51
N ARG A 148 19.66 -0.72 -11.25
CA ARG A 148 18.71 -1.80 -10.95
C ARG A 148 17.35 -1.47 -11.56
N ASN A 149 16.81 -2.41 -12.36
CA ASN A 149 15.60 -2.23 -13.16
C ASN A 149 15.63 -0.96 -14.06
N GLY A 150 16.83 -0.45 -14.37
CA GLY A 150 17.02 0.75 -15.20
C GLY A 150 16.96 2.09 -14.47
N PHE A 151 16.64 2.12 -13.18
CA PHE A 151 16.57 3.38 -12.41
C PHE A 151 17.96 3.98 -12.18
N PRO A 152 18.17 5.29 -12.42
CA PRO A 152 19.42 5.97 -12.13
C PRO A 152 19.62 6.20 -10.64
N GLY A 153 20.88 6.39 -10.23
CA GLY A 153 21.27 6.72 -8.88
C GLY A 153 21.14 5.55 -7.89
N THR A 154 22.09 5.50 -6.95
CA THR A 154 22.01 4.61 -5.80
C THR A 154 21.14 5.24 -4.74
N VAL A 155 20.07 4.58 -4.32
CA VAL A 155 19.15 5.08 -3.31
C VAL A 155 19.36 4.33 -1.99
N ARG A 156 19.60 5.09 -0.92
CA ARG A 156 19.64 4.60 0.46
C ARG A 156 18.28 4.83 1.09
N ASN A 157 17.59 3.75 1.40
CA ASN A 157 16.25 3.77 1.97
C ASN A 157 16.29 3.42 3.45
N GLU A 158 15.48 4.11 4.22
CA GLU A 158 15.17 3.81 5.61
C GLU A 158 13.65 3.85 5.77
N VAL A 159 13.08 2.78 6.31
CA VAL A 159 11.67 2.72 6.69
C VAL A 159 11.58 2.37 8.17
N VAL A 160 10.84 3.18 8.92
CA VAL A 160 10.63 2.97 10.35
C VAL A 160 9.17 2.62 10.59
N TYR A 161 8.95 1.43 11.08
CA TYR A 161 7.68 0.99 11.63
C TYR A 161 7.64 1.27 13.12
N SER A 162 6.60 1.93 13.60
CA SER A 162 6.39 2.17 15.03
C SER A 162 4.98 1.79 15.43
N VAL A 163 4.87 0.89 16.39
CA VAL A 163 3.62 0.53 17.03
C VAL A 163 3.52 1.31 18.33
N THR A 164 2.42 2.03 18.54
CA THR A 164 2.26 2.99 19.62
C THR A 164 1.09 2.64 20.53
N ALA A 165 1.14 3.08 21.78
CA ALA A 165 0.14 2.77 22.81
C ALA A 165 -1.28 3.28 22.47
N ASP A 166 -1.41 4.23 21.52
CA ASP A 166 -2.69 4.72 20.99
C ASP A 166 -3.23 3.88 19.82
N HIS A 167 -2.83 2.62 19.75
CA HIS A 167 -3.26 1.62 18.75
C HIS A 167 -2.92 2.00 17.31
N ALA A 168 -1.76 2.60 17.08
CA ALA A 168 -1.35 3.00 15.75
C ALA A 168 -0.12 2.23 15.26
N LEU A 169 -0.14 1.89 13.97
CA LEU A 169 1.04 1.53 13.18
C LEU A 169 1.44 2.76 12.36
N ARG A 170 2.58 3.35 12.70
CA ARG A 170 3.20 4.45 11.94
C ARG A 170 4.28 3.91 11.04
N ILE A 171 4.33 4.40 9.81
CA ILE A 171 5.34 4.06 8.83
C ILE A 171 5.97 5.37 8.35
N GLU A 172 7.24 5.55 8.63
CA GLU A 172 8.02 6.71 8.19
C GLU A 172 9.04 6.25 7.15
N TYR A 173 9.05 6.93 6.00
CA TYR A 173 9.95 6.63 4.90
C TYR A 173 10.97 7.74 4.76
N ARG A 174 12.24 7.36 4.53
CA ARG A 174 13.32 8.28 4.17
C ARG A 174 14.13 7.69 3.04
N ALA A 175 14.49 8.52 2.06
CA ALA A 175 15.38 8.12 0.98
C ALA A 175 16.37 9.24 0.66
N ARG A 176 17.58 8.84 0.25
CA ARG A 176 18.65 9.71 -0.27
C ARG A 176 19.27 9.07 -1.48
N THR A 177 19.74 9.88 -2.41
CA THR A 177 20.37 9.42 -3.64
C THR A 177 21.74 10.07 -3.88
N ASP A 178 22.58 9.40 -4.66
CA ASP A 178 23.87 9.93 -5.16
C ASP A 178 23.77 10.57 -6.55
N ALA A 179 22.64 10.34 -7.26
CA ALA A 179 22.35 10.96 -8.56
C ALA A 179 20.86 11.27 -8.68
N PRO A 180 20.41 12.20 -9.56
CA PRO A 180 18.99 12.45 -9.78
C PRO A 180 18.25 11.17 -10.17
N THR A 181 17.10 10.94 -9.54
CA THR A 181 16.25 9.76 -9.76
C THR A 181 14.81 10.05 -9.38
N VAL A 182 13.93 9.09 -9.62
CA VAL A 182 12.53 9.14 -9.17
C VAL A 182 12.32 8.15 -8.03
N VAL A 183 11.59 8.56 -7.00
CA VAL A 183 11.28 7.74 -5.83
C VAL A 183 9.82 7.95 -5.41
N ASN A 184 9.10 6.88 -5.22
CA ASN A 184 7.75 6.85 -4.66
C ASN A 184 7.60 5.58 -3.82
N LEU A 185 7.46 5.73 -2.51
CA LEU A 185 7.40 4.60 -1.58
C LEU A 185 6.02 4.50 -0.96
N THR A 186 5.53 3.27 -0.78
CA THR A 186 4.29 2.98 -0.08
C THR A 186 4.35 1.62 0.60
N ASN A 187 3.30 1.27 1.34
CA ASN A 187 3.09 -0.05 1.92
C ASN A 187 1.81 -0.66 1.34
N HIS A 188 1.88 -1.92 0.95
CA HIS A 188 0.79 -2.64 0.26
C HIS A 188 0.02 -3.58 1.19
N THR A 189 -0.29 -3.15 2.41
CA THR A 189 -1.13 -3.94 3.31
C THR A 189 -2.56 -4.00 2.76
N TYR A 190 -3.10 -5.21 2.68
CA TYR A 190 -4.52 -5.44 2.42
C TYR A 190 -5.23 -5.61 3.75
N PHE A 191 -6.25 -4.80 3.98
CA PHE A 191 -7.05 -4.83 5.20
C PHE A 191 -8.35 -5.62 5.01
N ASN A 192 -8.72 -6.38 6.03
CA ASN A 192 -10.06 -6.89 6.25
C ASN A 192 -10.40 -6.69 7.73
N LEU A 193 -11.22 -5.70 8.04
CA LEU A 193 -11.52 -5.34 9.42
C LEU A 193 -12.50 -6.31 10.11
N ALA A 194 -13.13 -7.22 9.35
CA ALA A 194 -13.86 -8.36 9.90
C ALA A 194 -12.93 -9.48 10.38
N GLY A 195 -11.65 -9.41 10.00
CA GLY A 195 -10.61 -10.40 10.25
C GLY A 195 -10.14 -11.04 8.94
N GLU A 196 -8.86 -11.38 8.88
CA GLU A 196 -8.28 -12.12 7.77
C GLU A 196 -9.04 -13.44 7.53
N GLY A 197 -9.38 -13.74 6.28
CA GLY A 197 -10.13 -14.93 5.90
C GLY A 197 -11.64 -14.88 6.18
N SER A 198 -12.21 -13.73 6.56
CA SER A 198 -13.66 -13.57 6.85
C SER A 198 -14.54 -13.38 5.61
N GLY A 199 -13.99 -13.46 4.40
CA GLY A 199 -14.71 -13.17 3.15
C GLY A 199 -14.54 -11.74 2.68
N ASP A 200 -15.46 -11.25 1.83
CA ASP A 200 -15.29 -9.96 1.16
C ASP A 200 -15.46 -8.74 2.10
N VAL A 201 -14.84 -7.63 1.69
CA VAL A 201 -14.88 -6.34 2.41
C VAL A 201 -15.98 -5.41 1.87
N TYR A 202 -16.89 -5.90 1.07
CA TYR A 202 -17.85 -5.06 0.36
C TYR A 202 -18.87 -4.37 1.27
N ASP A 203 -19.11 -4.91 2.46
CA ASP A 203 -19.96 -4.29 3.47
C ASP A 203 -19.18 -3.37 4.44
N HIS A 204 -17.84 -3.32 4.35
CA HIS A 204 -17.07 -2.30 5.04
C HIS A 204 -17.43 -0.90 4.53
N LEU A 205 -17.53 0.04 5.44
CA LEU A 205 -17.82 1.45 5.13
C LEU A 205 -16.51 2.20 4.95
N LEU A 206 -16.40 2.99 3.89
CA LEU A 206 -15.19 3.78 3.58
C LEU A 206 -15.56 5.23 3.31
N ALA A 207 -14.75 6.16 3.85
CA ALA A 207 -14.73 7.56 3.47
C ALA A 207 -13.31 8.00 3.10
N ILE A 208 -13.17 8.87 2.09
CA ILE A 208 -11.89 9.36 1.57
C ILE A 208 -11.92 10.89 1.48
N ASN A 209 -10.89 11.54 2.00
CA ASN A 209 -10.72 12.99 1.98
C ASN A 209 -10.23 13.49 0.61
N ALA A 210 -11.07 13.31 -0.41
CA ALA A 210 -10.75 13.71 -1.77
C ALA A 210 -12.00 14.14 -2.54
N ALA A 211 -11.86 15.16 -3.38
CA ALA A 211 -12.91 15.61 -4.30
C ALA A 211 -12.62 15.24 -5.75
N VAL A 212 -11.42 14.70 -6.01
CA VAL A 212 -10.91 14.37 -7.34
C VAL A 212 -10.20 13.03 -7.27
N PHE A 213 -10.33 12.25 -8.33
CA PHE A 213 -9.57 11.01 -8.53
C PHE A 213 -8.93 11.02 -9.93
N GLN A 214 -7.97 10.14 -10.15
CA GLN A 214 -7.37 9.95 -11.47
C GLN A 214 -8.15 8.89 -12.24
N THR A 215 -8.55 9.24 -13.47
CA THR A 215 -9.07 8.28 -14.45
C THR A 215 -7.90 7.52 -15.07
N ALA A 216 -8.15 6.31 -15.53
CA ALA A 216 -7.12 5.44 -16.12
C ALA A 216 -7.59 4.82 -17.44
N ASP A 217 -6.64 4.42 -18.28
CA ASP A 217 -6.87 3.61 -19.47
C ASP A 217 -6.96 2.11 -19.14
N SER A 218 -7.09 1.26 -20.17
CA SER A 218 -7.19 -0.19 -20.00
C SER A 218 -5.93 -0.85 -19.44
N SER A 219 -4.79 -0.18 -19.45
CA SER A 219 -3.54 -0.59 -18.81
C SER A 219 -3.40 0.00 -17.40
N GLN A 220 -4.44 0.65 -16.90
CA GLN A 220 -4.48 1.34 -15.62
C GLN A 220 -3.44 2.48 -15.48
N ILE A 221 -3.06 3.07 -16.61
CA ILE A 221 -2.23 4.28 -16.64
C ILE A 221 -3.14 5.51 -16.51
N PRO A 222 -2.82 6.49 -15.65
CA PRO A 222 -3.61 7.69 -15.50
C PRO A 222 -3.79 8.45 -16.82
N THR A 223 -5.03 8.85 -17.10
CA THR A 223 -5.39 9.64 -18.29
C THR A 223 -5.79 11.07 -17.96
N GLY A 224 -5.98 11.38 -16.68
CA GLY A 224 -6.36 12.71 -16.23
C GLY A 224 -7.01 12.71 -14.85
N PHE A 225 -7.67 13.81 -14.53
CA PHE A 225 -8.34 14.03 -13.26
C PHE A 225 -9.82 14.23 -13.48
N ALA A 226 -10.65 13.62 -12.63
CA ALA A 226 -12.10 13.79 -12.67
C ALA A 226 -12.67 14.08 -11.26
N PRO A 227 -13.74 14.86 -11.15
CA PRO A 227 -14.44 15.07 -9.88
C PRO A 227 -15.10 13.77 -9.44
N VAL A 228 -15.08 13.48 -8.13
CA VAL A 228 -15.76 12.30 -7.57
C VAL A 228 -17.29 12.48 -7.55
N SER A 229 -17.78 13.70 -7.48
CA SER A 229 -19.19 14.04 -7.31
C SER A 229 -20.07 13.40 -8.39
N GLY A 230 -21.10 12.68 -7.98
CA GLY A 230 -22.02 12.01 -8.88
C GLY A 230 -21.48 10.74 -9.54
N THR A 231 -20.35 10.23 -9.08
CA THR A 231 -19.71 9.03 -9.60
C THR A 231 -19.62 7.93 -8.53
N PRO A 232 -19.35 6.68 -8.89
CA PRO A 232 -19.03 5.61 -7.94
C PRO A 232 -17.84 5.92 -7.02
N PHE A 233 -16.96 6.84 -7.44
CA PHE A 233 -15.75 7.23 -6.71
C PHE A 233 -16.00 8.27 -5.60
N ASP A 234 -17.24 8.69 -5.38
CA ASP A 234 -17.59 9.63 -4.32
C ASP A 234 -17.65 8.94 -2.95
N PHE A 235 -16.54 8.97 -2.24
CA PHE A 235 -16.38 8.51 -0.87
C PHE A 235 -16.25 9.68 0.12
N ARG A 236 -16.67 10.89 -0.21
CA ARG A 236 -16.63 12.03 0.74
C ARG A 236 -17.52 11.82 1.96
N ALA A 237 -18.60 11.07 1.82
CA ALA A 237 -19.38 10.51 2.92
C ALA A 237 -19.17 8.99 2.97
N MET A 238 -19.18 8.43 4.17
CA MET A 238 -19.04 6.98 4.32
C MET A 238 -20.13 6.23 3.56
N LYS A 239 -19.70 5.22 2.80
CA LYS A 239 -20.58 4.29 2.10
C LYS A 239 -19.94 2.89 2.04
N PRO A 240 -20.75 1.83 1.82
CA PRO A 240 -20.21 0.49 1.60
C PRO A 240 -19.27 0.46 0.39
N ILE A 241 -18.11 -0.19 0.54
CA ILE A 241 -17.13 -0.37 -0.54
C ILE A 241 -17.78 -1.06 -1.74
N GLY A 242 -18.55 -2.11 -1.50
CA GLY A 242 -19.18 -2.93 -2.52
C GLY A 242 -20.42 -2.33 -3.17
N ARG A 243 -20.90 -1.15 -2.71
CA ARG A 243 -22.16 -0.56 -3.21
C ARG A 243 -22.20 -0.45 -4.73
N ASP A 244 -21.14 0.05 -5.31
CA ASP A 244 -21.06 0.30 -6.75
C ASP A 244 -20.32 -0.82 -7.50
N ILE A 245 -19.51 -1.65 -6.80
CA ILE A 245 -18.82 -2.81 -7.38
C ILE A 245 -19.79 -3.93 -7.73
N ARG A 246 -20.82 -4.13 -6.93
CA ARG A 246 -21.82 -5.21 -7.09
C ARG A 246 -22.73 -5.03 -8.31
N GLU A 247 -22.68 -3.91 -8.98
CA GLU A 247 -23.43 -3.71 -10.24
C GLU A 247 -22.88 -4.62 -11.33
N VAL A 248 -23.73 -5.47 -11.90
CA VAL A 248 -23.34 -6.61 -12.73
C VAL A 248 -22.93 -6.23 -14.15
N GLU A 249 -23.48 -5.14 -14.71
CA GLU A 249 -23.20 -4.73 -16.10
C GLU A 249 -22.71 -3.27 -16.15
N ARG A 250 -21.49 -3.09 -16.68
CA ARG A 250 -20.90 -1.78 -16.88
C ARG A 250 -20.43 -1.62 -18.32
N PRO A 251 -20.58 -0.42 -18.92
CA PRO A 251 -20.08 -0.13 -20.25
C PRO A 251 -18.55 -0.37 -20.34
N ARG A 252 -18.07 -0.76 -21.51
CA ARG A 252 -16.63 -0.77 -21.79
C ARG A 252 -16.06 0.64 -21.58
N GLY A 253 -14.93 0.75 -20.84
CA GLY A 253 -14.29 2.02 -20.51
C GLY A 253 -14.81 2.66 -19.21
N ASP A 254 -15.83 2.07 -18.56
CA ASP A 254 -16.18 2.42 -17.18
C ASP A 254 -14.98 2.13 -16.26
N GLN A 255 -14.68 3.08 -15.37
CA GLN A 255 -13.47 3.01 -14.53
C GLN A 255 -13.47 1.82 -13.57
N LEU A 256 -14.64 1.40 -13.08
CA LEU A 256 -14.74 0.17 -12.28
C LEU A 256 -14.63 -1.10 -13.13
N ALA A 257 -15.10 -1.06 -14.38
CA ALA A 257 -14.96 -2.19 -15.30
C ALA A 257 -13.50 -2.42 -15.72
N ILE A 258 -12.74 -1.35 -15.92
CA ILE A 258 -11.29 -1.44 -16.27
C ILE A 258 -10.51 -2.17 -15.18
N ALA A 259 -10.76 -1.85 -13.92
CA ALA A 259 -10.05 -2.40 -12.77
C ALA A 259 -10.75 -3.61 -12.12
N HIS A 260 -11.90 -4.01 -12.62
CA HIS A 260 -12.77 -5.03 -12.01
C HIS A 260 -13.20 -4.73 -10.57
N GLY A 261 -13.23 -3.45 -10.19
CA GLY A 261 -13.47 -2.91 -8.87
C GLY A 261 -12.77 -1.58 -8.72
N TYR A 262 -12.42 -1.18 -7.51
CA TYR A 262 -11.59 0.00 -7.30
C TYR A 262 -10.11 -0.36 -7.44
N ASP A 263 -9.38 0.43 -8.20
CA ASP A 263 -7.91 0.45 -8.30
C ASP A 263 -7.46 1.80 -8.89
N GLN A 264 -7.87 2.87 -8.27
CA GLN A 264 -7.57 4.24 -8.70
C GLN A 264 -6.87 5.02 -7.60
N ASN A 265 -6.25 6.14 -7.98
CA ASN A 265 -5.66 7.09 -7.07
C ASN A 265 -6.60 8.26 -6.82
N TRP A 266 -6.91 8.55 -5.56
CA TRP A 266 -7.62 9.76 -5.12
C TRP A 266 -6.63 10.85 -4.76
N VAL A 267 -6.89 12.07 -5.24
CA VAL A 267 -6.10 13.27 -4.94
C VAL A 267 -6.54 13.81 -3.58
N LEU A 268 -5.71 13.64 -2.57
CA LEU A 268 -6.04 14.01 -1.20
C LEU A 268 -6.07 15.53 -1.01
N ARG A 269 -7.08 16.04 -0.31
CA ARG A 269 -7.15 17.45 0.09
C ARG A 269 -6.09 17.76 1.15
N GLY A 270 -5.66 19.04 1.20
CA GLY A 270 -4.72 19.53 2.21
C GLY A 270 -3.25 19.54 1.80
N GLY A 271 -2.94 19.26 0.53
CA GLY A 271 -1.58 19.35 -0.01
C GLY A 271 -0.58 18.43 0.71
N ALA A 272 0.62 18.93 1.00
CA ALA A 272 1.70 18.17 1.66
C ALA A 272 1.58 18.10 3.19
N GLY A 273 0.48 18.58 3.79
CA GLY A 273 0.28 18.52 5.24
C GLY A 273 -0.14 17.13 5.72
N TYR A 274 0.33 16.74 6.89
CA TYR A 274 -0.11 15.50 7.55
C TYR A 274 -1.57 15.64 8.03
N ARG A 275 -2.46 14.79 7.53
CA ARG A 275 -3.92 14.89 7.77
C ARG A 275 -4.60 13.54 7.67
N LEU A 276 -5.85 13.50 8.14
CA LEU A 276 -6.74 12.37 7.94
C LEU A 276 -7.07 12.23 6.44
N ALA A 277 -6.70 11.11 5.85
CA ALA A 277 -6.88 10.79 4.44
C ALA A 277 -8.09 9.91 4.18
N ALA A 278 -8.31 8.90 5.02
CA ALA A 278 -9.42 7.97 4.87
C ALA A 278 -9.85 7.40 6.22
N VAL A 279 -11.10 6.94 6.30
CA VAL A 279 -11.64 6.19 7.44
C VAL A 279 -12.38 4.98 6.91
N ALA A 280 -12.06 3.80 7.42
CA ALA A 280 -12.80 2.57 7.15
C ALA A 280 -13.40 2.03 8.45
N LEU A 281 -14.61 1.48 8.38
CA LEU A 281 -15.33 0.88 9.51
C LEU A 281 -15.95 -0.44 9.06
N GLU A 282 -15.75 -1.48 9.84
CA GLU A 282 -16.50 -2.72 9.70
C GLU A 282 -17.60 -2.74 10.78
N PRO A 283 -18.89 -2.78 10.36
CA PRO A 283 -20.01 -2.55 11.29
C PRO A 283 -20.21 -3.64 12.34
N GLU A 284 -19.88 -4.91 12.05
CA GLU A 284 -20.09 -6.02 12.96
C GLU A 284 -19.00 -6.08 14.04
N SER A 285 -17.73 -6.10 13.66
CA SER A 285 -16.59 -6.11 14.59
C SER A 285 -16.44 -4.81 15.35
N GLY A 286 -16.98 -3.71 14.80
CA GLY A 286 -16.79 -2.35 15.26
C GLY A 286 -15.40 -1.80 15.02
N ILE A 287 -14.52 -2.57 14.36
CA ILE A 287 -13.16 -2.11 14.08
C ILE A 287 -13.19 -0.96 13.10
N VAL A 288 -12.54 0.13 13.49
CA VAL A 288 -12.36 1.32 12.66
C VAL A 288 -10.88 1.57 12.42
N LEU A 289 -10.55 1.93 11.18
CA LEU A 289 -9.22 2.29 10.71
C LEU A 289 -9.22 3.74 10.25
N TRP A 290 -8.46 4.60 10.94
CA TRP A 290 -8.15 5.96 10.49
C TRP A 290 -6.78 5.97 9.82
N THR A 291 -6.72 6.42 8.58
CA THR A 291 -5.48 6.55 7.80
C THR A 291 -5.08 8.00 7.71
N TYR A 292 -3.92 8.34 8.26
CA TYR A 292 -3.31 9.66 8.19
C TYR A 292 -2.07 9.62 7.31
N THR A 293 -1.83 10.68 6.55
CA THR A 293 -0.62 10.76 5.72
C THR A 293 -0.29 12.20 5.34
N ASP A 294 0.97 12.45 4.97
CA ASP A 294 1.43 13.66 4.27
C ASP A 294 1.59 13.44 2.75
N GLN A 295 1.30 12.25 2.25
CA GLN A 295 1.32 11.93 0.82
C GLN A 295 0.20 12.65 0.06
N PRO A 296 0.41 13.03 -1.23
CA PRO A 296 -0.58 13.77 -2.02
C PRO A 296 -1.75 12.92 -2.51
N GLY A 297 -1.60 11.61 -2.56
CA GLY A 297 -2.60 10.67 -3.07
C GLY A 297 -2.77 9.44 -2.20
N ILE A 298 -3.86 8.73 -2.47
CA ILE A 298 -4.15 7.42 -1.92
C ILE A 298 -4.71 6.52 -3.02
N GLN A 299 -3.99 5.44 -3.32
CA GLN A 299 -4.51 4.37 -4.16
C GLN A 299 -5.41 3.49 -3.30
N VAL A 300 -6.63 3.28 -3.76
CA VAL A 300 -7.56 2.33 -3.13
C VAL A 300 -7.77 1.16 -4.06
N TYR A 301 -7.36 -0.02 -3.61
CA TYR A 301 -7.47 -1.26 -4.35
C TYR A 301 -8.30 -2.27 -3.58
N THR A 302 -9.28 -2.88 -4.22
CA THR A 302 -10.26 -3.76 -3.56
C THR A 302 -10.02 -5.26 -3.80
N GLY A 303 -8.75 -5.67 -3.99
CA GLY A 303 -8.40 -7.10 -4.11
C GLY A 303 -9.02 -7.76 -5.34
N ASN A 304 -9.12 -7.02 -6.45
CA ASN A 304 -9.91 -7.39 -7.63
C ASN A 304 -9.41 -8.64 -8.36
N PHE A 305 -8.12 -8.95 -8.23
CA PHE A 305 -7.44 -10.04 -8.93
C PHE A 305 -7.18 -11.27 -8.05
N LEU A 306 -7.60 -11.28 -6.79
CA LEU A 306 -7.53 -12.47 -5.94
C LEU A 306 -8.46 -13.56 -6.50
N ALA A 307 -7.90 -14.68 -6.95
CA ALA A 307 -8.59 -15.67 -7.76
C ALA A 307 -8.91 -16.98 -7.01
N GLY A 308 -8.56 -17.07 -5.71
CA GLY A 308 -8.90 -18.22 -4.86
C GLY A 308 -7.77 -19.24 -4.70
N GLU A 309 -6.61 -19.07 -5.34
CA GLU A 309 -5.47 -19.97 -5.21
C GLU A 309 -4.50 -19.58 -4.07
N LEU A 310 -4.57 -18.34 -3.60
CA LEU A 310 -3.70 -17.88 -2.52
C LEU A 310 -4.30 -18.23 -1.17
N ILE A 311 -3.56 -19.00 -0.37
CA ILE A 311 -4.00 -19.44 0.97
C ILE A 311 -3.44 -18.48 2.01
N GLY A 312 -4.32 -17.91 2.82
CA GLY A 312 -4.00 -16.95 3.85
C GLY A 312 -3.44 -17.55 5.14
N THR A 313 -3.04 -16.66 6.06
CA THR A 313 -2.48 -17.03 7.37
C THR A 313 -3.41 -17.90 8.20
N GLY A 314 -4.72 -17.70 8.10
CA GLY A 314 -5.75 -18.50 8.75
C GLY A 314 -6.15 -19.79 8.00
N GLY A 315 -5.55 -20.06 6.83
CA GLY A 315 -5.85 -21.24 6.01
C GLY A 315 -7.01 -21.06 5.04
N ALA A 316 -7.66 -19.90 4.99
CA ALA A 316 -8.70 -19.57 4.02
C ALA A 316 -8.07 -19.18 2.67
N ALA A 317 -8.72 -19.58 1.56
CA ALA A 317 -8.36 -19.08 0.24
C ALA A 317 -8.86 -17.64 0.05
N TYR A 318 -8.03 -16.78 -0.55
CA TYR A 318 -8.40 -15.40 -0.83
C TYR A 318 -9.07 -15.26 -2.19
N HIS A 319 -10.27 -14.71 -2.20
CA HIS A 319 -11.07 -14.44 -3.38
C HIS A 319 -11.18 -12.94 -3.62
N ARG A 320 -11.72 -12.57 -4.80
CA ARG A 320 -12.00 -11.19 -5.16
C ARG A 320 -12.74 -10.47 -4.04
N GLY A 321 -12.18 -9.34 -3.60
CA GLY A 321 -12.79 -8.52 -2.57
C GLY A 321 -12.48 -8.92 -1.13
N ASP A 322 -11.67 -9.93 -0.88
CA ASP A 322 -11.37 -10.39 0.49
C ASP A 322 -10.46 -9.45 1.28
N GLY A 323 -9.95 -8.40 0.63
CA GLY A 323 -9.19 -7.34 1.27
C GLY A 323 -9.15 -6.08 0.42
N PHE A 324 -8.87 -4.95 1.07
CA PHE A 324 -8.64 -3.67 0.39
C PHE A 324 -7.33 -3.03 0.84
N ALA A 325 -6.62 -2.38 -0.07
CA ALA A 325 -5.40 -1.64 0.22
C ALA A 325 -5.66 -0.13 0.21
N LEU A 326 -5.00 0.58 1.12
CA LEU A 326 -4.97 2.04 1.23
C LEU A 326 -3.53 2.51 1.08
N GLU A 327 -3.05 2.57 -0.15
CA GLU A 327 -1.66 2.88 -0.48
C GLU A 327 -1.48 4.39 -0.60
N THR A 328 -1.03 5.02 0.47
CA THR A 328 -0.69 6.45 0.44
C THR A 328 0.62 6.65 -0.31
N GLN A 329 0.61 7.49 -1.35
CA GLN A 329 1.71 7.59 -2.30
C GLN A 329 1.65 8.90 -3.10
N HIS A 330 2.71 9.18 -3.86
CA HIS A 330 2.64 10.08 -5.01
C HIS A 330 1.85 9.42 -6.15
N PHE A 331 1.44 10.21 -7.13
CA PHE A 331 0.55 9.73 -8.17
C PHE A 331 1.23 8.69 -9.07
N PRO A 332 0.48 7.66 -9.52
CA PRO A 332 0.98 6.75 -10.57
C PRO A 332 1.43 7.55 -11.79
N ASP A 333 2.45 7.06 -12.48
CA ASP A 333 3.01 7.63 -13.72
C ASP A 333 3.56 9.07 -13.62
N SER A 334 3.81 9.59 -12.40
CA SER A 334 4.39 10.94 -12.22
C SER A 334 5.72 11.17 -12.96
N PRO A 335 6.58 10.15 -13.24
CA PRO A 335 7.78 10.37 -14.03
C PRO A 335 7.53 10.91 -15.45
N HIS A 336 6.35 10.70 -16.04
CA HIS A 336 5.95 11.31 -17.31
C HIS A 336 5.38 12.72 -17.18
N HIS A 337 5.20 13.21 -15.96
CA HIS A 337 4.59 14.50 -15.65
C HIS A 337 5.52 15.42 -14.85
N ILE A 338 6.84 15.21 -14.95
CA ILE A 338 7.84 16.05 -14.28
C ILE A 338 7.72 17.49 -14.80
N GLY A 339 7.53 18.45 -13.87
CA GLY A 339 7.33 19.85 -14.19
C GLY A 339 5.88 20.28 -14.41
N ASP A 340 4.94 19.36 -14.44
CA ASP A 340 3.50 19.68 -14.42
C ASP A 340 3.07 20.05 -12.99
N PRO A 341 2.55 21.28 -12.75
CA PRO A 341 2.16 21.71 -11.41
C PRO A 341 0.99 20.92 -10.79
N ALA A 342 0.21 20.20 -11.60
CA ALA A 342 -0.85 19.31 -11.11
C ALA A 342 -0.31 17.98 -10.54
N TRP A 343 0.97 17.67 -10.81
CA TRP A 343 1.62 16.44 -10.40
C TRP A 343 2.75 16.73 -9.41
N PRO A 344 2.56 16.40 -8.11
CA PRO A 344 3.64 16.55 -7.12
C PRO A 344 4.91 15.83 -7.56
N THR A 345 6.05 16.49 -7.41
CA THR A 345 7.33 15.96 -7.88
C THR A 345 7.71 14.66 -7.16
N VAL A 346 8.21 13.70 -7.94
CA VAL A 346 8.79 12.43 -7.46
C VAL A 346 10.30 12.38 -7.65
N VAL A 347 10.89 13.48 -8.14
CA VAL A 347 12.33 13.59 -8.37
C VAL A 347 13.03 13.80 -7.04
N LEU A 348 14.05 12.99 -6.80
CA LEU A 348 14.97 13.12 -5.68
C LEU A 348 16.36 13.41 -6.20
N ARG A 349 17.02 14.43 -5.65
CA ARG A 349 18.35 14.89 -6.06
C ARG A 349 19.39 14.69 -4.96
N PRO A 350 20.68 14.57 -5.31
CA PRO A 350 21.75 14.55 -4.33
C PRO A 350 21.66 15.75 -3.36
N GLY A 351 21.81 15.48 -2.07
CA GLY A 351 21.66 16.47 -1.01
C GLY A 351 20.24 16.63 -0.46
N GLU A 352 19.23 16.18 -1.19
CA GLU A 352 17.85 16.15 -0.73
C GLU A 352 17.56 14.89 0.10
N VAL A 353 16.50 14.96 0.90
CA VAL A 353 15.96 13.82 1.65
C VAL A 353 14.46 13.72 1.41
N LEU A 354 14.03 12.66 0.75
CA LEU A 354 12.62 12.29 0.76
C LEU A 354 12.22 11.96 2.20
N ARG A 355 11.10 12.51 2.65
CA ARG A 355 10.48 12.17 3.93
C ARG A 355 8.98 12.13 3.73
N THR A 356 8.37 10.98 4.01
CA THR A 356 6.92 10.80 4.01
C THR A 356 6.52 9.91 5.16
N ARG A 357 5.26 10.03 5.59
CA ARG A 357 4.74 9.18 6.66
C ARG A 357 3.28 8.85 6.45
N THR A 358 2.92 7.67 6.94
CA THR A 358 1.55 7.18 7.01
C THR A 358 1.30 6.59 8.39
N THR A 359 0.10 6.79 8.92
CA THR A 359 -0.32 6.18 10.17
C THR A 359 -1.65 5.48 9.97
N TYR A 360 -1.68 4.21 10.29
CA TYR A 360 -2.88 3.40 10.41
C TYR A 360 -3.22 3.29 11.90
N ARG A 361 -4.25 4.01 12.34
CA ARG A 361 -4.72 3.97 13.71
C ARG A 361 -5.99 3.15 13.79
N PHE A 362 -6.03 2.23 14.73
CA PHE A 362 -7.16 1.33 14.94
C PHE A 362 -7.92 1.69 16.22
N GLY A 363 -9.19 1.33 16.24
CA GLY A 363 -10.03 1.45 17.42
C GLY A 363 -11.33 0.71 17.23
N VAL A 364 -12.21 0.81 18.23
CA VAL A 364 -13.55 0.26 18.18
C VAL A 364 -14.56 1.40 18.24
N ALA A 365 -15.52 1.39 17.35
CA ALA A 365 -16.56 2.40 17.26
C ALA A 365 -17.95 1.79 17.06
N GLU A 366 -18.97 2.54 17.43
CA GLU A 366 -20.34 2.19 17.14
C GLU A 366 -20.69 2.55 15.71
N PRO A 367 -21.67 1.85 15.07
CA PRO A 367 -22.04 2.06 13.67
C PRO A 367 -22.48 3.50 13.36
N GLU A 368 -22.99 4.25 14.34
CA GLU A 368 -23.40 5.66 14.23
C GLU A 368 -22.22 6.58 13.82
N LEU A 369 -20.99 6.16 14.03
CA LEU A 369 -19.80 6.88 13.56
C LEU A 369 -19.89 7.14 12.05
N ALA A 370 -20.43 6.19 11.27
CA ALA A 370 -20.55 6.31 9.83
C ALA A 370 -21.33 7.56 9.39
N GLY A 371 -22.39 7.92 10.11
CA GLY A 371 -23.18 9.11 9.83
C GLY A 371 -22.47 10.44 10.16
N ARG A 372 -21.38 10.38 10.90
CA ARG A 372 -20.62 11.56 11.37
C ARG A 372 -19.38 11.85 10.52
N ILE A 373 -18.90 10.88 9.75
CA ILE A 373 -17.71 11.04 8.92
C ILE A 373 -18.10 11.60 7.55
N ARG A 374 -17.68 12.85 7.30
CA ARG A 374 -17.80 13.53 6.01
C ARG A 374 -16.58 14.41 5.77
N PHE A 375 -16.03 14.36 4.56
CA PHE A 375 -14.94 15.18 4.07
C PHE A 375 -15.36 16.26 3.09
#